data_3ea1a8fa3372357c7b991254ee19f547
#
_entry.id   3ea1a8fa3372357c7b991254ee19f547
#
_cell.length_a   1.000
_cell.length_b   1.000
_cell.length_c   1.000
_cell.angle_alpha   90.00
_cell.angle_beta   90.00
_cell.angle_gamma   90.00
#
_symmetry.space_group_name_H-M   'P 1'
#
loop_
_entity.id
_entity.type
_entity.pdbx_description
1 polymer ?
#
loop_
_entity_poly.entity_id
_entity_poly.type
_entity_poly.pdbx_seq_one_letter_code
_entity_poly.pdbx_strand_id
1 'polypeptide(L)'
;KNIDPEKPVVALTFDDGPGGYSEFVDYGMQIQRALTAAGAHATFFYIGAHIEHDEDSRNEVLAAKEAGFEVANHSYDSNGLNSVGPEVIKEKIAKTDALLSEITGYKHFLFRAPNVAYSQAMYAVIEKPFIDVSIWSQDYQNSTTKDDLVNNVISNLKDGGIINMHSVHQKTAEAVPE
;
A
#
# COMPACT_ATOMS: atom_id res chain seq x y z
N LYS A 1 -10.99 -13.04 -9.47
CA LYS A 1 -12.45 -12.93 -9.21
C LYS A 1 -13.09 -12.11 -10.31
N ASN A 2 -14.29 -12.52 -10.77
CA ASN A 2 -15.02 -11.75 -11.77
C ASN A 2 -15.65 -10.54 -11.08
N ILE A 3 -15.24 -9.35 -11.49
CA ILE A 3 -15.91 -8.10 -11.13
C ILE A 3 -17.21 -8.04 -11.93
N ASP A 4 -18.32 -7.79 -11.27
CA ASP A 4 -19.60 -7.57 -11.94
C ASP A 4 -19.57 -6.15 -12.56
N PRO A 5 -19.58 -6.01 -13.89
CA PRO A 5 -19.46 -4.71 -14.54
C PRO A 5 -20.66 -3.78 -14.32
N GLU A 6 -21.78 -4.32 -13.82
CA GLU A 6 -22.98 -3.54 -13.51
C GLU A 6 -22.98 -2.96 -12.09
N LYS A 7 -21.95 -3.29 -11.28
CA LYS A 7 -21.82 -2.77 -9.92
C LYS A 7 -20.66 -1.81 -9.81
N PRO A 8 -20.85 -0.65 -9.15
CA PRO A 8 -19.74 0.26 -8.88
C PRO A 8 -18.70 -0.44 -7.99
N VAL A 9 -17.44 -0.22 -8.30
CA VAL A 9 -16.31 -0.81 -7.58
C VAL A 9 -15.32 0.25 -7.16
N VAL A 10 -14.64 0.03 -6.04
CA VAL A 10 -13.50 0.83 -5.59
C VAL A 10 -12.34 -0.09 -5.22
N ALA A 11 -11.12 0.41 -5.35
CA ALA A 11 -9.93 -0.26 -4.88
C ALA A 11 -9.49 0.34 -3.53
N LEU A 12 -9.45 -0.50 -2.50
CA LEU A 12 -8.84 -0.15 -1.22
C LEU A 12 -7.34 -0.36 -1.34
N THR A 13 -6.55 0.67 -1.07
CA THR A 13 -5.10 0.57 -1.15
C THR A 13 -4.42 1.16 0.09
N PHE A 14 -3.37 0.49 0.55
CA PHE A 14 -2.65 0.84 1.77
C PHE A 14 -1.16 0.95 1.47
N ASP A 15 -0.57 2.08 1.80
CA ASP A 15 0.84 2.38 1.59
C ASP A 15 1.65 2.25 2.90
N ASP A 16 2.96 2.29 2.77
CA ASP A 16 3.98 2.41 3.82
C ASP A 16 4.18 1.17 4.72
N GLY A 17 3.39 0.12 4.59
CA GLY A 17 3.64 -1.13 5.33
C GLY A 17 4.98 -1.81 4.98
N PRO A 18 5.32 -2.88 5.71
CA PRO A 18 4.71 -3.38 6.93
C PRO A 18 5.09 -2.55 8.15
N GLY A 19 4.24 -2.63 9.18
CA GLY A 19 4.48 -2.14 10.53
C GLY A 19 4.93 -0.70 10.71
N GLY A 20 4.95 -0.22 11.93
CA GLY A 20 5.53 1.06 12.28
C GLY A 20 6.91 0.89 12.92
N TYR A 21 7.86 1.74 12.56
CA TYR A 21 9.28 1.65 12.91
C TYR A 21 9.61 1.69 14.40
N SER A 22 8.71 2.01 15.29
CA SER A 22 9.15 2.38 16.62
C SER A 22 8.41 1.78 17.80
N GLU A 23 7.22 1.33 17.66
CA GLU A 23 6.48 0.69 18.77
C GLU A 23 5.40 -0.20 18.19
N PHE A 24 5.71 -1.47 18.09
CA PHE A 24 4.89 -2.63 17.81
C PHE A 24 3.38 -2.41 17.92
N VAL A 25 2.82 -1.70 17.00
CA VAL A 25 1.41 -1.76 16.82
C VAL A 25 1.16 -2.30 15.42
N ASP A 26 0.68 -3.49 15.42
CA ASP A 26 0.27 -4.37 14.35
C ASP A 26 -0.94 -3.80 13.57
N TYR A 27 -0.85 -2.53 13.15
CA TYR A 27 -1.97 -1.88 12.43
C TYR A 27 -2.22 -2.53 11.08
N GLY A 28 -1.18 -2.91 10.36
CA GLY A 28 -1.30 -3.60 9.08
C GLY A 28 -2.06 -4.93 9.22
N MET A 29 -1.71 -5.73 10.22
CA MET A 29 -2.40 -6.99 10.51
C MET A 29 -3.83 -6.78 11.03
N GLN A 30 -4.09 -5.70 11.79
CA GLN A 30 -5.46 -5.35 12.20
C GLN A 30 -6.33 -5.03 10.99
N ILE A 31 -5.82 -4.24 10.04
CA ILE A 31 -6.48 -3.91 8.78
C ILE A 31 -6.75 -5.19 7.97
N GLN A 32 -5.75 -6.06 7.81
CA GLN A 32 -5.91 -7.33 7.09
C GLN A 32 -7.00 -8.21 7.71
N ARG A 33 -7.04 -8.32 9.05
CA ARG A 33 -8.08 -9.07 9.76
C ARG A 33 -9.48 -8.49 9.54
N ALA A 34 -9.62 -7.16 9.61
CA ALA A 34 -10.90 -6.48 9.37
C ALA A 34 -11.40 -6.71 7.94
N LEU A 35 -10.54 -6.53 6.94
CA LEU A 35 -10.85 -6.77 5.53
C LEU A 35 -11.24 -8.23 5.26
N THR A 36 -10.49 -9.18 5.85
CA THR A 36 -10.79 -10.61 5.73
C THR A 36 -12.17 -10.94 6.32
N ALA A 37 -12.47 -10.40 7.50
CA ALA A 37 -13.78 -10.58 8.15
C ALA A 37 -14.94 -10.02 7.31
N ALA A 38 -14.71 -8.91 6.61
CA ALA A 38 -15.68 -8.30 5.70
C ALA A 38 -15.74 -8.98 4.31
N GLY A 39 -14.86 -9.94 4.01
CA GLY A 39 -14.73 -10.54 2.68
C GLY A 39 -14.26 -9.53 1.60
N ALA A 40 -13.66 -8.43 2.03
CA ALA A 40 -13.13 -7.39 1.17
C ALA A 40 -11.74 -7.76 0.64
N HIS A 41 -11.30 -7.08 -0.43
CA HIS A 41 -9.96 -7.21 -1.01
C HIS A 41 -9.27 -5.86 -0.99
N ALA A 42 -7.93 -5.88 -0.94
CA ALA A 42 -7.12 -4.68 -0.94
C ALA A 42 -5.77 -4.93 -1.62
N THR A 43 -5.06 -3.85 -1.91
CA THR A 43 -3.66 -3.85 -2.33
C THR A 43 -2.83 -3.19 -1.24
N PHE A 44 -1.76 -3.85 -0.82
CA PHE A 44 -0.78 -3.32 0.13
C PHE A 44 0.52 -3.00 -0.60
N PHE A 45 0.93 -1.73 -0.60
CA PHE A 45 2.18 -1.25 -1.17
C PHE A 45 3.23 -1.18 -0.06
N TYR A 46 4.15 -2.14 -0.08
CA TYR A 46 5.15 -2.33 0.97
C TYR A 46 6.48 -1.65 0.67
N ILE A 47 7.09 -1.06 1.70
CA ILE A 47 8.43 -0.47 1.67
C ILE A 47 9.48 -1.54 1.99
N GLY A 48 10.48 -1.70 1.13
CA GLY A 48 11.50 -2.74 1.27
C GLY A 48 12.29 -2.67 2.58
N ALA A 49 12.67 -1.47 3.01
CA ALA A 49 13.39 -1.27 4.27
C ALA A 49 12.57 -1.67 5.51
N HIS A 50 11.24 -1.53 5.43
CA HIS A 50 10.34 -1.98 6.49
C HIS A 50 10.27 -3.51 6.54
N ILE A 51 10.27 -4.18 5.39
CA ILE A 51 10.29 -5.65 5.30
C ILE A 51 11.58 -6.25 5.90
N GLU A 52 12.72 -5.56 5.73
CA GLU A 52 14.01 -6.00 6.26
C GLU A 52 14.16 -5.76 7.78
N HIS A 53 13.26 -5.01 8.41
CA HIS A 53 13.42 -4.58 9.80
C HIS A 53 13.42 -5.76 10.78
N ASP A 54 12.46 -6.67 10.66
CA ASP A 54 12.35 -7.85 11.51
C ASP A 54 11.48 -8.96 10.87
N GLU A 55 11.35 -10.07 11.60
CA GLU A 55 10.57 -11.21 11.14
C GLU A 55 9.05 -10.92 11.17
N ASP A 56 8.58 -10.12 12.11
CA ASP A 56 7.15 -9.77 12.21
C ASP A 56 6.71 -8.93 11.00
N SER A 57 7.58 -8.04 10.52
CA SER A 57 7.38 -7.28 9.29
C SER A 57 7.26 -8.21 8.06
N ARG A 58 8.10 -9.23 7.98
CA ARG A 58 8.04 -10.24 6.91
C ARG A 58 6.75 -11.07 7.01
N ASN A 59 6.34 -11.42 8.23
CA ASN A 59 5.12 -12.18 8.51
C ASN A 59 3.86 -11.39 8.12
N GLU A 60 3.84 -10.06 8.27
CA GLU A 60 2.74 -9.22 7.80
C GLU A 60 2.57 -9.31 6.28
N VAL A 61 3.67 -9.26 5.51
CA VAL A 61 3.62 -9.43 4.05
C VAL A 61 3.14 -10.82 3.66
N LEU A 62 3.62 -11.85 4.35
CA LEU A 62 3.19 -13.23 4.11
C LEU A 62 1.69 -13.41 4.40
N ALA A 63 1.21 -12.85 5.51
CA ALA A 63 -0.21 -12.90 5.88
C ALA A 63 -1.10 -12.21 4.84
N ALA A 64 -0.68 -11.06 4.31
CA ALA A 64 -1.40 -10.38 3.23
C ALA A 64 -1.56 -11.28 2.00
N LYS A 65 -0.48 -11.92 1.57
CA LYS A 65 -0.49 -12.87 0.44
C LYS A 65 -1.40 -14.07 0.73
N GLU A 66 -1.33 -14.65 1.94
CA GLU A 66 -2.14 -15.83 2.31
C GLU A 66 -3.63 -15.50 2.42
N ALA A 67 -3.97 -14.29 2.86
CA ALA A 67 -5.34 -13.78 2.86
C ALA A 67 -5.87 -13.44 1.45
N GLY A 68 -5.03 -13.49 0.43
CA GLY A 68 -5.39 -13.22 -0.96
C GLY A 68 -5.47 -11.74 -1.31
N PHE A 69 -4.80 -10.89 -0.54
CA PHE A 69 -4.60 -9.49 -0.88
C PHE A 69 -3.50 -9.34 -1.94
N GLU A 70 -3.57 -8.27 -2.72
CA GLU A 70 -2.51 -7.90 -3.64
C GLU A 70 -1.33 -7.32 -2.86
N VAL A 71 -0.15 -7.89 -3.06
CA VAL A 71 1.11 -7.41 -2.50
C VAL A 71 1.86 -6.63 -3.59
N ALA A 72 2.24 -5.40 -3.30
CA ALA A 72 2.78 -4.46 -4.26
C ALA A 72 4.02 -3.71 -3.73
N ASN A 73 4.77 -3.09 -4.63
CA ASN A 73 6.05 -2.44 -4.36
C ASN A 73 5.86 -0.93 -4.13
N HIS A 74 6.32 -0.43 -2.97
CA HIS A 74 6.35 1.00 -2.64
C HIS A 74 7.77 1.59 -2.55
N SER A 75 8.69 1.07 -3.39
CA SER A 75 10.13 1.39 -3.31
C SER A 75 10.80 0.78 -2.08
N TYR A 76 12.12 1.01 -1.98
CA TYR A 76 12.90 0.47 -0.86
C TYR A 76 12.78 1.33 0.40
N ASP A 77 12.66 2.63 0.27
CA ASP A 77 12.44 3.58 1.37
C ASP A 77 11.43 4.66 0.97
N SER A 78 10.96 5.44 1.94
CA SER A 78 9.99 6.52 1.75
C SER A 78 10.58 7.79 1.11
N ASN A 79 11.89 7.82 0.83
CA ASN A 79 12.50 8.96 0.15
C ASN A 79 12.01 9.04 -1.29
N GLY A 80 11.58 10.22 -1.70
CA GLY A 80 11.02 10.44 -3.03
C GLY A 80 11.98 10.04 -4.15
N LEU A 81 11.53 9.20 -5.05
CA LEU A 81 12.30 8.77 -6.22
C LEU A 81 12.40 9.84 -7.32
N ASN A 82 11.62 10.90 -7.23
CA ASN A 82 11.54 11.96 -8.25
C ASN A 82 12.80 12.86 -8.30
N SER A 83 13.68 12.77 -7.30
CA SER A 83 14.91 13.55 -7.19
C SER A 83 16.19 12.76 -7.39
N VAL A 84 16.11 11.46 -7.70
CA VAL A 84 17.26 10.57 -7.87
C VAL A 84 17.41 10.09 -9.31
N GLY A 85 18.62 9.66 -9.67
CA GLY A 85 18.92 9.19 -11.02
C GLY A 85 18.33 7.79 -11.34
N PRO A 86 18.25 7.45 -12.64
CA PRO A 86 17.64 6.21 -13.13
C PRO A 86 18.18 4.93 -12.49
N GLU A 87 19.49 4.86 -12.25
CA GLU A 87 20.10 3.65 -11.68
C GLU A 87 19.72 3.44 -10.22
N VAL A 88 19.61 4.52 -9.43
CA VAL A 88 19.12 4.47 -8.04
C VAL A 88 17.65 4.05 -7.99
N ILE A 89 16.83 4.53 -8.94
CA ILE A 89 15.43 4.13 -9.06
C ILE A 89 15.33 2.61 -9.29
N LYS A 90 16.07 2.10 -10.28
CA LYS A 90 16.11 0.66 -10.59
C LYS A 90 16.54 -0.18 -9.39
N GLU A 91 17.62 0.23 -8.73
CA GLU A 91 18.16 -0.47 -7.56
C GLU A 91 17.12 -0.59 -6.43
N LYS A 92 16.51 0.51 -6.05
CA LYS A 92 15.50 0.53 -4.96
C LYS A 92 14.30 -0.35 -5.27
N ILE A 93 13.80 -0.28 -6.50
CA ILE A 93 12.64 -1.09 -6.92
C ILE A 93 13.01 -2.56 -6.98
N ALA A 94 14.16 -2.91 -7.58
CA ALA A 94 14.62 -4.29 -7.70
C ALA A 94 14.88 -4.93 -6.33
N LYS A 95 15.44 -4.16 -5.38
CA LYS A 95 15.68 -4.63 -4.02
C LYS A 95 14.36 -4.99 -3.31
N THR A 96 13.35 -4.15 -3.41
CA THR A 96 12.02 -4.43 -2.83
C THR A 96 11.34 -5.60 -3.54
N ASP A 97 11.41 -5.68 -4.86
CA ASP A 97 10.88 -6.84 -5.61
C ASP A 97 11.51 -8.15 -5.17
N ALA A 98 12.82 -8.16 -4.92
CA ALA A 98 13.51 -9.34 -4.46
C ALA A 98 12.99 -9.82 -3.08
N LEU A 99 12.81 -8.89 -2.14
CA LEU A 99 12.25 -9.17 -0.81
C LEU A 99 10.82 -9.71 -0.91
N LEU A 100 9.97 -9.03 -1.67
CA LEU A 100 8.60 -9.47 -1.90
C LEU A 100 8.54 -10.83 -2.58
N SER A 101 9.41 -11.08 -3.58
CA SER A 101 9.49 -12.37 -4.27
C SER A 101 9.92 -13.50 -3.35
N GLU A 102 10.87 -13.24 -2.46
CA GLU A 102 11.35 -14.22 -1.47
C GLU A 102 10.21 -14.68 -0.56
N ILE A 103 9.39 -13.72 -0.06
CA ILE A 103 8.31 -14.00 0.87
C ILE A 103 7.09 -14.63 0.17
N THR A 104 6.70 -14.08 -0.98
CA THR A 104 5.43 -14.43 -1.62
C THR A 104 5.53 -15.51 -2.69
N GLY A 105 6.71 -15.67 -3.28
CA GLY A 105 6.94 -16.49 -4.48
C GLY A 105 6.47 -15.82 -5.78
N TYR A 106 5.91 -14.61 -5.74
CA TYR A 106 5.48 -13.88 -6.92
C TYR A 106 6.68 -13.31 -7.69
N LYS A 107 6.48 -13.02 -8.98
CA LYS A 107 7.52 -12.50 -9.87
C LYS A 107 7.25 -11.09 -10.39
N HIS A 108 6.02 -10.64 -10.27
CA HIS A 108 5.57 -9.35 -10.80
C HIS A 108 4.76 -8.64 -9.73
N PHE A 109 5.03 -7.37 -9.55
CA PHE A 109 4.38 -6.52 -8.57
C PHE A 109 3.91 -5.22 -9.22
N LEU A 110 2.75 -4.75 -8.82
CA LEU A 110 2.32 -3.38 -9.09
C LEU A 110 3.27 -2.41 -8.37
N PHE A 111 3.34 -1.18 -8.84
CA PHE A 111 4.19 -0.16 -8.24
C PHE A 111 3.43 1.13 -7.97
N ARG A 112 3.66 1.70 -6.80
CA ARG A 112 3.28 3.07 -6.47
C ARG A 112 4.51 3.82 -5.99
N ALA A 113 4.75 5.03 -6.53
CA ALA A 113 5.87 5.85 -6.09
C ALA A 113 5.59 6.43 -4.69
N PRO A 114 6.59 6.48 -3.80
CA PRO A 114 6.47 7.19 -2.53
C PRO A 114 5.95 8.62 -2.72
N ASN A 115 5.06 9.06 -1.83
CA ASN A 115 4.37 10.35 -1.89
C ASN A 115 3.53 10.55 -3.17
N VAL A 116 3.25 9.50 -3.94
CA VAL A 116 2.59 9.56 -5.26
C VAL A 116 3.30 10.57 -6.20
N ALA A 117 4.61 10.72 -6.04
CA ALA A 117 5.43 11.68 -6.77
C ALA A 117 6.19 11.00 -7.91
N TYR A 118 5.79 11.26 -9.14
CA TYR A 118 6.33 10.65 -10.34
C TYR A 118 7.30 11.57 -11.09
N SER A 119 8.21 10.98 -11.89
CA SER A 119 9.15 11.72 -12.74
C SER A 119 9.33 11.02 -14.09
N GLN A 120 9.82 11.76 -15.08
CA GLN A 120 10.17 11.21 -16.39
C GLN A 120 11.24 10.10 -16.28
N ALA A 121 12.16 10.23 -15.32
CA ALA A 121 13.18 9.21 -15.08
C ALA A 121 12.56 7.89 -14.61
N MET A 122 11.50 7.93 -13.77
CA MET A 122 10.77 6.74 -13.37
C MET A 122 10.10 6.07 -14.55
N TYR A 123 9.36 6.82 -15.37
CA TYR A 123 8.68 6.27 -16.56
C TYR A 123 9.65 5.66 -17.58
N ALA A 124 10.88 6.17 -17.64
CA ALA A 124 11.89 5.66 -18.56
C ALA A 124 12.53 4.32 -18.13
N VAL A 125 12.46 3.97 -16.83
CA VAL A 125 13.21 2.83 -16.29
C VAL A 125 12.36 1.79 -15.55
N ILE A 126 11.12 2.09 -15.25
CA ILE A 126 10.21 1.18 -14.54
C ILE A 126 9.26 0.54 -15.55
N GLU A 127 9.41 -0.77 -15.74
CA GLU A 127 8.61 -1.57 -16.68
C GLU A 127 7.42 -2.26 -15.96
N LYS A 128 6.78 -1.57 -15.03
CA LYS A 128 5.63 -2.11 -14.29
C LYS A 128 4.47 -1.11 -14.30
N PRO A 129 3.24 -1.60 -14.08
CA PRO A 129 2.10 -0.70 -13.93
C PRO A 129 2.28 0.25 -12.75
N PHE A 130 2.13 1.53 -13.01
CA PHE A 130 2.06 2.58 -11.98
C PHE A 130 0.62 2.69 -11.49
N ILE A 131 0.43 2.61 -10.18
CA ILE A 131 -0.90 2.73 -9.57
C ILE A 131 -1.00 4.10 -8.89
N ASP A 132 -1.81 4.95 -9.49
CA ASP A 132 -2.11 6.29 -8.99
C ASP A 132 -3.24 6.25 -7.94
N VAL A 133 -3.63 7.42 -7.45
CA VAL A 133 -4.65 7.64 -6.43
C VAL A 133 -5.73 8.58 -6.97
N SER A 134 -6.97 8.35 -6.61
CA SER A 134 -8.07 9.22 -6.99
C SER A 134 -8.94 9.68 -5.81
N ILE A 135 -8.80 9.04 -4.65
CA ILE A 135 -9.52 9.37 -3.40
C ILE A 135 -8.50 9.38 -2.26
N TRP A 136 -8.36 10.51 -1.59
CA TRP A 136 -7.42 10.72 -0.51
C TRP A 136 -8.13 10.67 0.85
N SER A 137 -7.76 9.71 1.69
CA SER A 137 -8.25 9.62 3.07
C SER A 137 -7.71 10.72 3.96
N GLN A 138 -6.54 11.25 3.62
CA GLN A 138 -5.76 12.22 4.42
C GLN A 138 -5.32 11.69 5.79
N ASP A 139 -5.25 10.38 5.97
CA ASP A 139 -4.86 9.73 7.22
C ASP A 139 -3.42 10.04 7.66
N TYR A 140 -2.55 10.46 6.75
CA TYR A 140 -1.19 10.91 7.03
C TYR A 140 -1.12 12.26 7.77
N GLN A 141 -2.20 13.05 7.78
CA GLN A 141 -2.22 14.33 8.46
C GLN A 141 -2.53 14.14 9.95
N ASN A 142 -1.72 14.73 10.82
CA ASN A 142 -1.91 14.61 12.27
C ASN A 142 -3.26 15.18 12.76
N SER A 143 -3.82 16.17 12.06
CA SER A 143 -5.11 16.79 12.37
C SER A 143 -6.31 15.94 11.95
N THR A 144 -6.15 14.97 11.05
CA THR A 144 -7.25 14.11 10.59
C THR A 144 -7.60 13.09 11.68
N THR A 145 -8.82 13.13 12.15
CA THR A 145 -9.38 12.13 13.05
C THR A 145 -9.84 10.89 12.29
N LYS A 146 -10.20 9.81 12.99
CA LYS A 146 -10.83 8.63 12.39
C LYS A 146 -12.11 9.01 11.62
N ASP A 147 -12.97 9.80 12.22
CA ASP A 147 -14.25 10.22 11.61
C ASP A 147 -14.02 11.10 10.37
N ASP A 148 -13.00 11.98 10.40
CA ASP A 148 -12.62 12.77 9.22
C ASP A 148 -12.14 11.87 8.10
N LEU A 149 -11.34 10.83 8.41
CA LEU A 149 -10.86 9.85 7.43
C LEU A 149 -12.05 9.14 6.76
N VAL A 150 -12.98 8.59 7.54
CA VAL A 150 -14.19 7.94 7.03
C VAL A 150 -14.98 8.90 6.15
N ASN A 151 -15.23 10.14 6.61
CA ASN A 151 -15.93 11.15 5.84
C ASN A 151 -15.21 11.53 4.55
N ASN A 152 -13.88 11.69 4.59
CA ASN A 152 -13.08 11.99 3.39
C ASN A 152 -13.21 10.89 2.33
N VAL A 153 -13.22 9.64 2.74
CA VAL A 153 -13.38 8.51 1.81
C VAL A 153 -14.83 8.45 1.30
N ILE A 154 -15.80 8.35 2.19
CA ILE A 154 -17.22 8.12 1.83
C ILE A 154 -17.78 9.26 0.96
N SER A 155 -17.46 10.52 1.29
CA SER A 155 -17.95 11.69 0.53
C SER A 155 -17.35 11.81 -0.87
N ASN A 156 -16.24 11.13 -1.15
CA ASN A 156 -15.55 11.16 -2.43
C ASN A 156 -15.63 9.84 -3.22
N LEU A 157 -16.42 8.88 -2.74
CA LEU A 157 -16.61 7.61 -3.44
C LEU A 157 -17.13 7.82 -4.85
N LYS A 158 -16.51 7.14 -5.79
CA LYS A 158 -16.91 7.07 -7.19
C LYS A 158 -16.52 5.74 -7.79
N ASP A 159 -17.26 5.30 -8.78
CA ASP A 159 -16.94 4.07 -9.50
C ASP A 159 -15.53 4.15 -10.12
N GLY A 160 -14.76 3.08 -9.98
CA GLY A 160 -13.35 3.01 -10.41
C GLY A 160 -12.41 3.79 -9.48
N GLY A 161 -12.88 4.29 -8.34
CA GLY A 161 -12.04 5.04 -7.40
C GLY A 161 -10.94 4.20 -6.78
N ILE A 162 -9.72 4.76 -6.65
CA ILE A 162 -8.58 4.17 -5.97
C ILE A 162 -8.32 4.98 -4.70
N ILE A 163 -8.56 4.36 -3.55
CA ILE A 163 -8.50 5.01 -2.24
C ILE A 163 -7.10 4.83 -1.66
N ASN A 164 -6.46 5.95 -1.32
CA ASN A 164 -5.17 5.95 -0.62
C ASN A 164 -5.37 6.04 0.89
N MET A 165 -4.81 5.06 1.57
CA MET A 165 -4.68 4.96 3.03
C MET A 165 -3.26 4.46 3.35
N HIS A 166 -2.88 4.49 4.63
CA HIS A 166 -1.58 4.00 5.09
C HIS A 166 -1.77 2.97 6.20
N SER A 167 -1.15 1.80 6.04
CA SER A 167 -1.32 0.69 6.99
C SER A 167 -0.56 0.89 8.32
N VAL A 168 0.17 1.98 8.44
CA VAL A 168 1.01 2.31 9.60
C VAL A 168 0.33 3.26 10.60
N HIS A 169 -0.92 3.64 10.38
CA HIS A 169 -1.64 4.57 11.24
C HIS A 169 -2.76 3.91 12.03
N GLN A 170 -2.82 4.18 13.35
CA GLN A 170 -3.87 3.70 14.24
C GLN A 170 -5.27 4.07 13.73
N LYS A 171 -5.46 5.35 13.38
CA LYS A 171 -6.76 5.85 12.90
C LYS A 171 -7.25 5.13 11.65
N THR A 172 -6.34 4.67 10.79
CA THR A 172 -6.68 3.87 9.61
C THR A 172 -7.15 2.48 10.02
N ALA A 173 -6.44 1.82 10.93
CA ALA A 173 -6.86 0.51 11.45
C ALA A 173 -8.22 0.57 12.17
N GLU A 174 -8.52 1.66 12.86
CA GLU A 174 -9.81 1.90 13.52
C GLU A 174 -10.94 2.27 12.56
N ALA A 175 -10.62 2.90 11.41
CA ALA A 175 -11.62 3.34 10.42
C ALA A 175 -12.04 2.24 9.43
N VAL A 176 -11.13 1.34 9.06
CA VAL A 176 -11.38 0.30 8.04
C VAL A 176 -12.58 -0.61 8.34
N PRO A 177 -12.93 -0.95 9.59
CA PRO A 177 -14.13 -1.74 9.89
C PRO A 177 -15.47 -1.02 9.65
N GLU A 178 -15.48 0.32 9.50
CA GLU A 178 -16.69 1.14 9.31
C GLU A 178 -17.08 1.29 7.84
#